data_38e92c079cd0b7b10602dd6fd3fce4ee
#
_entry.id   38e92c079cd0b7b10602dd6fd3fce4ee
#
_cell.length_a   1.000
_cell.length_b   1.000
_cell.length_c   1.000
_cell.angle_alpha   90.00
_cell.angle_beta   90.00
_cell.angle_gamma   90.00
#
_symmetry.space_group_name_H-M   'P 1'
#
loop_
_entity.id
_entity.type
_entity.pdbx_description
1 polymer ?
#
loop_
_entity_poly.entity_id
_entity_poly.type
_entity_poly.pdbx_seq_one_letter_code
_entity_poly.pdbx_strand_id
1 'polypeptide(L)'
;YDAFRSNFSLAGPIVQALANCTQEWRGDKYLIFEEHTAAYWGTGSVGSYIEQIRNIVDVVENTRGKEQYKNLHQVARIWRVVALARITDLYGDVPYSEAGLGYYQKIYLPKYDKQQDIYNSMLMELDAASKALQSGGDKVTGDIIYGGDIDKWKKFASSFMLRLALRLVK
;
A
#
# COMPACT_ATOMS: atom_id res chain seq x y z
N TYR A 1 -2.13 7.08 10.55
CA TYR A 1 -3.31 7.33 11.39
C TYR A 1 -4.51 6.55 10.89
N ASP A 2 -4.87 6.66 9.62
CA ASP A 2 -6.08 6.02 9.05
C ASP A 2 -6.01 4.50 8.97
N ALA A 3 -4.82 3.93 8.72
CA ALA A 3 -4.62 2.48 8.80
C ALA A 3 -4.85 1.94 10.22
N PHE A 4 -4.40 2.68 11.24
CA PHE A 4 -4.69 2.36 12.63
C PHE A 4 -6.19 2.44 12.92
N ARG A 5 -6.82 3.54 12.49
CA ARG A 5 -8.24 3.78 12.70
C ARG A 5 -9.11 2.67 12.06
N SER A 6 -8.83 2.28 10.80
CA SER A 6 -9.56 1.20 10.14
C SER A 6 -9.35 -0.16 10.80
N ASN A 7 -8.16 -0.43 11.34
CA ASN A 7 -7.91 -1.66 12.10
C ASN A 7 -8.64 -1.66 13.43
N PHE A 8 -8.60 -0.54 14.15
CA PHE A 8 -9.14 -0.43 15.50
C PHE A 8 -10.68 -0.38 15.49
N SER A 9 -11.28 0.35 14.56
CA SER A 9 -12.73 0.53 14.52
C SER A 9 -13.47 -0.53 13.70
N LEU A 10 -12.80 -1.23 12.79
CA LEU A 10 -13.45 -2.18 11.89
C LEU A 10 -12.83 -3.58 11.96
N ALA A 11 -11.59 -3.75 11.50
CA ALA A 11 -11.01 -5.10 11.34
C ALA A 11 -10.82 -5.84 12.67
N GLY A 12 -10.32 -5.18 13.71
CA GLY A 12 -10.11 -5.77 15.03
C GLY A 12 -11.41 -6.23 15.70
N PRO A 13 -12.47 -5.40 15.73
CA PRO A 13 -13.77 -5.80 16.21
C PRO A 13 -14.42 -6.92 15.39
N ILE A 14 -14.34 -6.88 14.05
CA ILE A 14 -14.91 -7.94 13.18
C ILE A 14 -14.29 -9.30 13.49
N VAL A 15 -12.97 -9.36 13.70
CA VAL A 15 -12.30 -10.64 14.06
C VAL A 15 -12.37 -10.96 15.54
N GLN A 16 -13.18 -10.23 16.31
CA GLN A 16 -13.39 -10.42 17.76
C GLN A 16 -12.10 -10.27 18.60
N ALA A 17 -11.07 -9.62 18.07
CA ALA A 17 -9.85 -9.29 18.82
C ALA A 17 -10.04 -8.09 19.74
N LEU A 18 -11.04 -7.26 19.47
CA LEU A 18 -11.41 -6.08 20.23
C LEU A 18 -12.93 -6.07 20.44
N ALA A 19 -13.36 -5.72 21.64
CA ALA A 19 -14.75 -5.44 21.95
C ALA A 19 -15.00 -3.94 21.96
N ASN A 20 -16.16 -3.51 21.50
CA ASN A 20 -16.51 -2.12 21.45
C ASN A 20 -17.47 -1.72 22.58
N CYS A 21 -17.05 -0.74 23.37
CA CYS A 21 -17.88 -0.21 24.47
C CYS A 21 -18.74 1.00 24.03
N THR A 22 -18.61 1.50 22.81
CA THR A 22 -19.37 2.64 22.32
C THR A 22 -20.43 2.22 21.30
N GLN A 23 -21.44 3.06 21.10
CA GLN A 23 -22.49 2.75 20.13
C GLN A 23 -22.03 2.99 18.67
N GLU A 24 -20.92 3.68 18.47
CA GLU A 24 -20.47 4.11 17.14
C GLU A 24 -19.70 3.04 16.37
N TRP A 25 -18.97 2.16 17.06
CA TRP A 25 -18.07 1.19 16.43
C TRP A 25 -18.59 -0.23 16.63
N ARG A 26 -19.47 -0.66 15.76
CA ARG A 26 -20.23 -1.91 15.93
C ARG A 26 -19.65 -3.10 15.15
N GLY A 27 -18.35 -3.07 14.82
CA GLY A 27 -17.68 -4.17 14.12
C GLY A 27 -17.76 -5.50 14.86
N ASP A 28 -17.71 -5.51 16.19
CA ASP A 28 -17.90 -6.68 17.05
C ASP A 28 -19.31 -7.30 16.96
N LYS A 29 -20.28 -6.55 16.46
CA LYS A 29 -21.64 -6.99 16.15
C LYS A 29 -21.84 -7.23 14.65
N TYR A 30 -20.76 -7.28 13.88
CA TYR A 30 -20.75 -7.44 12.42
C TYR A 30 -21.57 -6.35 11.67
N LEU A 31 -21.71 -5.18 12.28
CA LEU A 31 -22.33 -4.04 11.66
C LEU A 31 -21.26 -3.14 11.05
N ILE A 32 -21.36 -2.91 9.75
CA ILE A 32 -20.49 -2.00 9.02
C ILE A 32 -21.01 -0.57 9.18
N PHE A 33 -20.13 0.35 9.57
CA PHE A 33 -20.43 1.76 9.66
C PHE A 33 -19.76 2.47 8.49
N GLU A 34 -20.54 3.00 7.56
CA GLU A 34 -20.05 3.54 6.28
C GLU A 34 -18.99 4.64 6.48
N GLU A 35 -19.23 5.56 7.41
CA GLU A 35 -18.32 6.66 7.69
C GLU A 35 -16.92 6.15 8.10
N HIS A 36 -16.85 5.12 8.93
CA HIS A 36 -15.56 4.54 9.35
C HIS A 36 -14.91 3.71 8.25
N THR A 37 -15.71 3.08 7.40
CA THR A 37 -15.21 2.37 6.23
C THR A 37 -14.65 3.37 5.20
N ALA A 38 -15.35 4.48 4.96
CA ALA A 38 -14.91 5.54 4.06
C ALA A 38 -13.67 6.30 4.56
N ALA A 39 -13.42 6.34 5.86
CA ALA A 39 -12.31 7.11 6.44
C ALA A 39 -10.93 6.72 5.90
N TYR A 40 -10.69 5.44 5.62
CA TYR A 40 -9.42 5.01 5.04
C TYR A 40 -9.31 5.34 3.55
N TRP A 41 -10.41 5.28 2.81
CA TRP A 41 -10.44 5.74 1.42
C TRP A 41 -10.08 7.22 1.33
N GLY A 42 -10.74 8.03 2.11
CA GLY A 42 -10.50 9.44 2.25
C GLY A 42 -11.75 10.29 2.05
N THR A 43 -11.80 11.36 2.80
CA THR A 43 -12.84 12.39 2.69
C THR A 43 -12.17 13.76 2.62
N GLY A 44 -12.40 14.49 1.53
CA GLY A 44 -11.82 15.83 1.36
C GLY A 44 -10.30 15.80 1.17
N SER A 45 -9.54 16.36 2.12
CA SER A 45 -8.08 16.53 2.02
C SER A 45 -7.27 15.42 2.70
N VAL A 46 -7.90 14.42 3.29
CA VAL A 46 -7.25 13.30 4.01
C VAL A 46 -7.63 11.96 3.39
N GLY A 47 -6.85 10.92 3.66
CA GLY A 47 -7.12 9.56 3.22
C GLY A 47 -5.94 8.90 2.53
N SER A 48 -6.05 7.59 2.30
CA SER A 48 -4.95 6.76 1.80
C SER A 48 -4.37 7.24 0.46
N TYR A 49 -5.22 7.68 -0.47
CA TYR A 49 -4.73 8.17 -1.77
C TYR A 49 -3.98 9.49 -1.65
N ILE A 50 -4.44 10.40 -0.81
CA ILE A 50 -3.84 11.74 -0.66
C ILE A 50 -2.59 11.67 0.23
N GLU A 51 -2.65 10.96 1.35
CA GLU A 51 -1.58 10.95 2.33
C GLU A 51 -0.51 9.88 2.07
N GLN A 52 -0.88 8.76 1.46
CA GLN A 52 0.04 7.65 1.24
C GLN A 52 0.39 7.48 -0.24
N ILE A 53 -0.61 7.27 -1.12
CA ILE A 53 -0.35 6.92 -2.52
C ILE A 53 0.28 8.08 -3.27
N ARG A 54 -0.24 9.29 -3.16
CA ARG A 54 0.37 10.46 -3.78
C ARG A 54 1.83 10.61 -3.40
N ASN A 55 2.14 10.50 -2.10
CA ASN A 55 3.50 10.72 -1.61
C ASN A 55 4.47 9.61 -2.06
N ILE A 56 4.05 8.35 -2.03
CA ILE A 56 4.93 7.25 -2.47
C ILE A 56 5.11 7.24 -3.99
N VAL A 57 4.07 7.57 -4.75
CA VAL A 57 4.17 7.72 -6.21
C VAL A 57 5.12 8.87 -6.57
N ASP A 58 5.07 9.98 -5.82
CA ASP A 58 6.00 11.09 -5.99
C ASP A 58 7.46 10.63 -5.82
N VAL A 59 7.76 9.84 -4.80
CA VAL A 59 9.11 9.26 -4.62
C VAL A 59 9.47 8.34 -5.78
N VAL A 60 8.57 7.46 -6.22
CA VAL A 60 8.83 6.54 -7.34
C VAL A 60 9.13 7.31 -8.62
N GLU A 61 8.32 8.31 -8.97
CA GLU A 61 8.51 9.08 -10.20
C GLU A 61 9.77 9.97 -10.14
N ASN A 62 10.02 10.61 -8.99
CA ASN A 62 11.22 11.45 -8.81
C ASN A 62 12.53 10.67 -8.79
N THR A 63 12.52 9.38 -8.48
CA THR A 63 13.72 8.54 -8.45
C THR A 63 13.91 7.70 -9.73
N ARG A 64 12.90 7.65 -10.58
CA ARG A 64 12.89 6.87 -11.82
C ARG A 64 14.06 7.24 -12.74
N GLY A 65 14.84 6.24 -13.14
CA GLY A 65 15.97 6.40 -14.07
C GLY A 65 17.18 7.15 -13.52
N LYS A 66 17.22 7.48 -12.24
CA LYS A 66 18.36 8.16 -11.61
C LYS A 66 19.30 7.14 -10.95
N GLU A 67 20.54 7.06 -11.46
CA GLU A 67 21.57 6.13 -10.98
C GLU A 67 21.84 6.24 -9.48
N GLN A 68 21.86 7.48 -8.95
CA GLN A 68 22.11 7.74 -7.53
C GLN A 68 20.97 7.33 -6.59
N TYR A 69 19.84 6.86 -7.11
CA TYR A 69 18.65 6.46 -6.33
C TYR A 69 18.12 5.08 -6.72
N LYS A 70 18.97 4.19 -7.26
CA LYS A 70 18.54 2.86 -7.72
C LYS A 70 17.83 2.06 -6.63
N ASN A 71 18.46 1.91 -5.47
CA ASN A 71 17.88 1.18 -4.35
C ASN A 71 16.68 1.91 -3.73
N LEU A 72 16.78 3.22 -3.55
CA LEU A 72 15.66 4.02 -3.06
C LEU A 72 14.42 3.87 -3.96
N HIS A 73 14.63 3.87 -5.28
CA HIS A 73 13.55 3.63 -6.23
C HIS A 73 12.89 2.27 -6.03
N GLN A 74 13.67 1.20 -5.85
CA GLN A 74 13.12 -0.15 -5.65
C GLN A 74 12.39 -0.27 -4.31
N VAL A 75 12.95 0.28 -3.23
CA VAL A 75 12.30 0.33 -1.92
C VAL A 75 10.96 1.08 -1.99
N ALA A 76 10.93 2.22 -2.69
CA ALA A 76 9.70 2.98 -2.89
C ALA A 76 8.65 2.19 -3.70
N ARG A 77 9.05 1.44 -4.73
CA ARG A 77 8.17 0.54 -5.49
C ARG A 77 7.57 -0.54 -4.60
N ILE A 78 8.40 -1.20 -3.79
CA ILE A 78 7.93 -2.22 -2.82
C ILE A 78 6.91 -1.59 -1.87
N TRP A 79 7.21 -0.42 -1.31
CA TRP A 79 6.31 0.24 -0.37
C TRP A 79 5.00 0.72 -1.02
N ARG A 80 5.05 1.17 -2.28
CA ARG A 80 3.85 1.49 -3.07
C ARG A 80 2.91 0.28 -3.16
N VAL A 81 3.46 -0.90 -3.43
CA VAL A 81 2.67 -2.14 -3.47
C VAL A 81 2.01 -2.42 -2.11
N VAL A 82 2.76 -2.28 -1.00
CA VAL A 82 2.21 -2.48 0.36
C VAL A 82 1.03 -1.56 0.64
N ALA A 83 1.17 -0.27 0.30
CA ALA A 83 0.12 0.72 0.51
C ALA A 83 -1.13 0.43 -0.33
N LEU A 84 -0.96 0.11 -1.62
CA LEU A 84 -2.07 -0.19 -2.53
C LEU A 84 -2.73 -1.54 -2.23
N ALA A 85 -1.97 -2.55 -1.80
CA ALA A 85 -2.52 -3.82 -1.37
C ALA A 85 -3.52 -3.65 -0.24
N ARG A 86 -3.21 -2.77 0.73
CA ARG A 86 -4.15 -2.47 1.81
C ARG A 86 -5.46 -1.88 1.31
N ILE A 87 -5.39 -1.02 0.30
CA ILE A 87 -6.57 -0.36 -0.26
C ILE A 87 -7.44 -1.38 -1.00
N THR A 88 -6.85 -2.15 -1.91
CA THR A 88 -7.61 -3.16 -2.65
C THR A 88 -8.15 -4.28 -1.75
N ASP A 89 -7.45 -4.64 -0.67
CA ASP A 89 -7.92 -5.60 0.33
C ASP A 89 -9.20 -5.15 1.03
N LEU A 90 -9.39 -3.84 1.20
CA LEU A 90 -10.57 -3.28 1.86
C LEU A 90 -11.71 -2.97 0.88
N TYR A 91 -11.39 -2.55 -0.34
CA TYR A 91 -12.37 -1.97 -1.26
C TYR A 91 -12.54 -2.72 -2.58
N GLY A 92 -11.75 -3.76 -2.84
CA GLY A 92 -11.82 -4.54 -4.08
C GLY A 92 -11.18 -3.82 -5.26
N ASP A 93 -11.98 -3.55 -6.31
CA ASP A 93 -11.53 -2.80 -7.49
C ASP A 93 -11.27 -1.34 -7.12
N VAL A 94 -10.05 -0.86 -7.42
CA VAL A 94 -9.59 0.48 -7.00
C VAL A 94 -8.67 1.10 -8.06
N PRO A 95 -8.47 2.41 -8.09
CA PRO A 95 -7.42 3.02 -8.89
C PRO A 95 -6.04 2.51 -8.47
N TYR A 96 -5.34 1.83 -9.36
CA TYR A 96 -4.01 1.26 -9.12
C TYR A 96 -2.99 1.71 -10.16
N SER A 97 -3.22 1.40 -11.44
CA SER A 97 -2.26 1.64 -12.51
C SER A 97 -2.01 3.12 -12.77
N GLU A 98 -3.02 3.95 -12.59
CA GLU A 98 -2.99 5.40 -12.83
C GLU A 98 -3.00 6.23 -11.54
N ALA A 99 -2.99 5.56 -10.37
CA ALA A 99 -3.08 6.24 -9.09
C ALA A 99 -1.89 7.17 -8.84
N GLY A 100 -2.17 8.39 -8.41
CA GLY A 100 -1.17 9.38 -8.04
C GLY A 100 -0.43 10.05 -9.22
N LEU A 101 -0.81 9.79 -10.47
CA LEU A 101 -0.14 10.29 -11.67
C LEU A 101 -0.65 11.65 -12.17
N GLY A 102 -1.52 12.32 -11.41
CA GLY A 102 -2.09 13.61 -11.79
C GLY A 102 -1.04 14.68 -12.14
N TYR A 103 0.00 14.81 -11.32
CA TYR A 103 1.09 15.76 -11.57
C TYR A 103 1.95 15.36 -12.77
N TYR A 104 2.33 14.09 -12.85
CA TYR A 104 3.31 13.59 -13.83
C TYR A 104 2.72 13.37 -15.23
N GLN A 105 1.50 12.85 -15.29
CA GLN A 105 0.84 12.45 -16.53
C GLN A 105 -0.50 13.16 -16.76
N LYS A 106 -0.87 14.12 -15.92
CA LYS A 106 -2.15 14.87 -15.99
C LYS A 106 -3.38 13.95 -15.95
N ILE A 107 -3.26 12.80 -15.30
CA ILE A 107 -4.38 11.87 -15.11
C ILE A 107 -5.10 12.25 -13.82
N TYR A 108 -6.16 13.05 -13.95
CA TYR A 108 -6.94 13.54 -12.81
C TYR A 108 -8.14 12.65 -12.47
N LEU A 109 -8.53 11.79 -13.39
CA LEU A 109 -9.61 10.81 -13.23
C LEU A 109 -9.04 9.40 -13.51
N PRO A 110 -8.30 8.82 -12.57
CA PRO A 110 -7.71 7.49 -12.77
C PRO A 110 -8.80 6.44 -12.89
N LYS A 111 -8.60 5.46 -13.76
CA LYS A 111 -9.51 4.33 -13.90
C LYS A 111 -9.45 3.40 -12.69
N TYR A 112 -10.52 2.68 -12.46
CA TYR A 112 -10.54 1.55 -11.54
C TYR A 112 -10.00 0.30 -12.23
N ASP A 113 -9.01 -0.33 -11.65
CA ASP A 113 -8.47 -1.61 -12.10
C ASP A 113 -9.16 -2.74 -11.33
N LYS A 114 -9.37 -3.88 -11.97
CA LYS A 114 -9.95 -5.06 -11.31
C LYS A 114 -8.97 -5.62 -10.27
N GLN A 115 -9.47 -6.02 -9.11
CA GLN A 115 -8.64 -6.54 -8.02
C GLN A 115 -7.74 -7.70 -8.48
N GLN A 116 -8.23 -8.59 -9.34
CA GLN A 116 -7.42 -9.68 -9.90
C GLN A 116 -6.21 -9.16 -10.67
N ASP A 117 -6.38 -8.14 -11.51
CA ASP A 117 -5.30 -7.54 -12.30
C ASP A 117 -4.32 -6.78 -11.39
N ILE A 118 -4.84 -6.12 -10.35
CA ILE A 118 -4.04 -5.46 -9.32
C ILE A 118 -3.12 -6.48 -8.62
N TYR A 119 -3.65 -7.63 -8.18
CA TYR A 119 -2.85 -8.66 -7.52
C TYR A 119 -1.75 -9.22 -8.42
N ASN A 120 -2.07 -9.50 -9.69
CA ASN A 120 -1.08 -9.94 -10.68
C ASN A 120 0.03 -8.88 -10.86
N SER A 121 -0.35 -7.62 -10.97
CA SER A 121 0.58 -6.50 -11.12
C SER A 121 1.46 -6.33 -9.88
N MET A 122 0.91 -6.46 -8.68
CA MET A 122 1.65 -6.38 -7.43
C MET A 122 2.72 -7.48 -7.32
N LEU A 123 2.39 -8.72 -7.69
CA LEU A 123 3.36 -9.83 -7.67
C LEU A 123 4.51 -9.58 -8.65
N MET A 124 4.22 -9.16 -9.87
CA MET A 124 5.24 -8.80 -10.86
C MET A 124 6.11 -7.62 -10.41
N GLU A 125 5.51 -6.59 -9.84
CA GLU A 125 6.21 -5.40 -9.34
C GLU A 125 7.18 -5.75 -8.20
N LEU A 126 6.75 -6.56 -7.22
CA LEU A 126 7.60 -7.00 -6.11
C LEU A 126 8.77 -7.86 -6.57
N ASP A 127 8.53 -8.79 -7.48
CA ASP A 127 9.59 -9.62 -8.07
C ASP A 127 10.63 -8.78 -8.80
N ALA A 128 10.17 -7.87 -9.68
CA ALA A 128 11.05 -6.99 -10.42
C ALA A 128 11.85 -6.05 -9.49
N ALA A 129 11.19 -5.43 -8.51
CA ALA A 129 11.85 -4.53 -7.58
C ALA A 129 12.86 -5.27 -6.69
N SER A 130 12.52 -6.46 -6.19
CA SER A 130 13.42 -7.29 -5.38
C SER A 130 14.68 -7.70 -6.15
N LYS A 131 14.55 -8.12 -7.41
CA LYS A 131 15.67 -8.48 -8.28
C LYS A 131 16.57 -7.29 -8.62
N ALA A 132 16.00 -6.10 -8.73
CA ALA A 132 16.73 -4.87 -9.08
C ALA A 132 17.47 -4.23 -7.89
N LEU A 133 17.19 -4.63 -6.64
CA LEU A 133 17.93 -4.18 -5.47
C LEU A 133 19.37 -4.66 -5.47
N GLN A 134 20.33 -3.76 -5.22
CA GLN A 134 21.78 -4.02 -5.29
C GLN A 134 22.45 -3.77 -3.94
N SER A 135 23.08 -4.78 -3.33
CA SER A 135 23.74 -4.68 -2.02
C SER A 135 24.91 -3.68 -1.98
N GLY A 136 25.52 -3.35 -3.12
CA GLY A 136 26.56 -2.33 -3.26
C GLY A 136 26.10 -1.01 -3.87
N GLY A 137 24.80 -0.80 -4.03
CA GLY A 137 24.22 0.42 -4.60
C GLY A 137 24.11 1.57 -3.61
N ASP A 138 23.28 2.54 -3.96
CA ASP A 138 23.02 3.70 -3.11
C ASP A 138 22.45 3.30 -1.73
N LYS A 139 22.86 4.06 -0.71
CA LYS A 139 22.34 3.88 0.66
C LYS A 139 20.97 4.53 0.77
N VAL A 140 19.98 3.75 1.14
CA VAL A 140 18.63 4.25 1.42
C VAL A 140 18.63 4.93 2.78
N THR A 141 18.86 6.24 2.79
CA THR A 141 18.86 7.06 4.01
C THR A 141 17.41 7.40 4.41
N GLY A 142 17.16 7.49 5.72
CA GLY A 142 15.81 7.79 6.24
C GLY A 142 14.85 6.59 6.28
N ASP A 143 15.31 5.40 5.91
CA ASP A 143 14.53 4.17 6.08
C ASP A 143 14.40 3.81 7.58
N ILE A 144 13.22 4.01 8.12
CA ILE A 144 12.89 3.74 9.54
C ILE A 144 12.55 2.27 9.81
N ILE A 145 12.44 1.43 8.77
CA ILE A 145 12.03 0.03 8.90
C ILE A 145 13.24 -0.88 9.05
N TYR A 146 14.19 -0.75 8.13
CA TYR A 146 15.38 -1.61 8.08
C TYR A 146 16.70 -0.82 8.07
N GLY A 147 16.65 0.51 8.20
CA GLY A 147 17.85 1.35 8.21
C GLY A 147 18.64 1.33 6.91
N GLY A 148 17.99 1.04 5.79
CA GLY A 148 18.60 0.92 4.47
C GLY A 148 19.24 -0.44 4.18
N ASP A 149 18.94 -1.46 4.98
CA ASP A 149 19.43 -2.83 4.76
C ASP A 149 18.71 -3.48 3.57
N ILE A 150 19.43 -3.59 2.46
CA ILE A 150 18.90 -4.08 1.18
C ILE A 150 18.49 -5.55 1.24
N ASP A 151 19.22 -6.38 1.98
CA ASP A 151 18.91 -7.81 2.08
C ASP A 151 17.62 -8.05 2.88
N LYS A 152 17.37 -7.21 3.88
CA LYS A 152 16.09 -7.22 4.59
C LYS A 152 14.93 -6.77 3.68
N TRP A 153 15.13 -5.78 2.83
CA TRP A 153 14.12 -5.36 1.85
C TRP A 153 13.82 -6.45 0.81
N LYS A 154 14.83 -7.20 0.35
CA LYS A 154 14.61 -8.38 -0.52
C LYS A 154 13.78 -9.45 0.19
N LYS A 155 14.12 -9.77 1.44
CA LYS A 155 13.35 -10.73 2.26
C LYS A 155 11.91 -10.24 2.50
N PHE A 156 11.75 -8.95 2.77
CA PHE A 156 10.43 -8.35 2.94
C PHE A 156 9.58 -8.49 1.66
N ALA A 157 10.13 -8.15 0.50
CA ALA A 157 9.43 -8.28 -0.78
C ALA A 157 9.00 -9.74 -1.04
N SER A 158 9.89 -10.71 -0.81
CA SER A 158 9.58 -12.14 -0.94
C SER A 158 8.48 -12.60 0.03
N SER A 159 8.54 -12.16 1.28
CA SER A 159 7.53 -12.48 2.29
C SER A 159 6.17 -11.84 1.94
N PHE A 160 6.20 -10.64 1.39
CA PHE A 160 4.97 -9.96 0.99
C PHE A 160 4.37 -10.60 -0.27
N MET A 161 5.20 -11.03 -1.24
CA MET A 161 4.74 -11.86 -2.38
C MET A 161 4.04 -13.14 -1.90
N LEU A 162 4.65 -13.86 -0.95
CA LEU A 162 4.03 -15.06 -0.37
C LEU A 162 2.67 -14.74 0.26
N ARG A 163 2.58 -13.65 1.02
CA ARG A 163 1.30 -13.19 1.62
C ARG A 163 0.24 -12.93 0.55
N LEU A 164 0.59 -12.24 -0.54
CA LEU A 164 -0.34 -11.96 -1.64
C LEU A 164 -0.75 -13.24 -2.36
N ALA A 165 0.20 -14.14 -2.64
CA ALA A 165 -0.06 -15.42 -3.31
C ALA A 165 -1.01 -16.31 -2.49
N LEU A 166 -0.83 -16.39 -1.17
CA LEU A 166 -1.70 -17.16 -0.27
C LEU A 166 -3.16 -16.65 -0.27
N ARG A 167 -3.40 -15.39 -0.60
CA ARG A 167 -4.77 -14.85 -0.75
C ARG A 167 -5.44 -15.24 -2.07
N LEU A 168 -4.67 -15.70 -3.05
CA LEU A 168 -5.18 -16.16 -4.34
C LEU A 168 -5.49 -17.67 -4.36
N VAL A 169 -5.09 -18.40 -3.32
CA VAL A 169 -5.41 -19.83 -3.19
C VAL A 169 -6.86 -19.96 -2.78
N LYS A 170 -7.62 -20.73 -3.58
CA LYS A 170 -9.02 -21.09 -3.27
C LYS A 170 -9.08 -22.31 -2.38
#